data_d78f79e661d6668808147d1b8db192bb
#
_entry.id   d78f79e661d6668808147d1b8db192bb
#
_cell.length_a   1.000
_cell.length_b   1.000
_cell.length_c   1.000
_cell.angle_alpha   90.00
_cell.angle_beta   90.00
_cell.angle_gamma   90.00
#
_symmetry.space_group_name_H-M   'P 1'
#
loop_
_entity.id
_entity.type
_entity.pdbx_description
1 polymer ?
#
loop_
_entity_poly.entity_id
_entity_poly.type
_entity_poly.pdbx_seq_one_letter_code
_entity_poly.pdbx_strand_id
1 'polypeptide(L)'
;NGWETATELVEDTQAIARYGRNVTKMDAFGCTSRGQAHRAGLWLIKTELLETQTVDFSVGAEGLRHVPGDVIEICDDDYAGISTGGRVLAVNSQTRTLTLDREITLPSSGTTLISLVDGSGNPVSVEVQSVTDGLKVKVNRVPDGVAEYSVWGLKLPTLRQRLFRCVSIRENDDGTYAITAVQHVPEKE
;
A
#
# COMPACT_ATOMS: atom_id res chain seq x y z
N ASN A 1 1.34 -23.48 -43.69
CA ASN A 1 1.86 -22.23 -43.17
C ASN A 1 2.23 -22.45 -41.68
N GLY A 2 3.53 -22.61 -41.43
CA GLY A 2 4.04 -22.69 -40.08
C GLY A 2 3.89 -21.38 -39.34
N TRP A 3 3.72 -21.44 -38.04
CA TRP A 3 3.74 -20.26 -37.16
C TRP A 3 5.19 -19.74 -37.10
N GLU A 4 5.41 -18.53 -37.57
CA GLU A 4 6.73 -17.87 -37.49
C GLU A 4 6.73 -16.88 -36.34
N THR A 5 7.85 -16.82 -35.61
CA THR A 5 8.05 -15.85 -34.56
C THR A 5 8.45 -14.50 -35.15
N ALA A 6 7.68 -13.46 -34.89
CA ALA A 6 8.02 -12.09 -35.26
C ALA A 6 8.45 -11.32 -34.01
N THR A 7 9.44 -10.43 -34.16
CA THR A 7 9.92 -9.58 -33.08
C THR A 7 9.28 -8.21 -33.17
N GLU A 8 8.74 -7.72 -32.04
CA GLU A 8 8.30 -6.34 -31.87
C GLU A 8 9.25 -5.63 -30.91
N LEU A 9 9.76 -4.46 -31.33
CA LEU A 9 10.62 -3.60 -30.52
C LEU A 9 9.77 -2.46 -29.95
N VAL A 10 9.82 -2.29 -28.66
CA VAL A 10 9.17 -1.19 -27.94
C VAL A 10 10.23 -0.44 -27.16
N GLU A 11 10.27 0.87 -27.28
CA GLU A 11 11.29 1.73 -26.67
C GLU A 11 10.62 2.96 -26.05
N ASP A 12 11.15 3.41 -24.90
CA ASP A 12 10.89 4.73 -24.33
C ASP A 12 12.15 5.59 -24.49
N THR A 13 12.10 6.53 -25.42
CA THR A 13 13.26 7.38 -25.78
C THR A 13 13.67 8.31 -24.63
N GLN A 14 12.72 8.74 -23.78
CA GLN A 14 13.01 9.61 -22.64
C GLN A 14 13.71 8.81 -21.53
N ALA A 15 13.23 7.58 -21.27
CA ALA A 15 13.87 6.68 -20.32
C ALA A 15 15.29 6.31 -20.78
N ILE A 16 15.48 6.01 -22.06
CA ILE A 16 16.81 5.72 -22.64
C ILE A 16 17.76 6.90 -22.48
N ALA A 17 17.30 8.13 -22.72
CA ALA A 17 18.11 9.32 -22.55
C ALA A 17 18.55 9.55 -21.08
N ARG A 18 17.72 9.15 -20.12
CA ARG A 18 17.99 9.33 -18.69
C ARG A 18 18.81 8.21 -18.06
N TYR A 19 18.52 6.97 -18.40
CA TYR A 19 19.06 5.78 -17.74
C TYR A 19 20.00 4.94 -18.61
N GLY A 20 20.14 5.29 -19.88
CA GLY A 20 20.83 4.47 -20.84
C GLY A 20 19.96 3.35 -21.43
N ARG A 21 20.52 2.63 -22.39
CA ARG A 21 19.80 1.54 -23.06
C ARG A 21 19.97 0.23 -22.29
N ASN A 22 18.88 -0.25 -21.68
CA ASN A 22 18.79 -1.57 -21.06
C ASN A 22 17.78 -2.41 -21.84
N VAL A 23 18.21 -3.54 -22.40
CA VAL A 23 17.39 -4.38 -23.27
C VAL A 23 16.94 -5.62 -22.53
N THR A 24 15.62 -5.78 -22.40
CA THR A 24 14.98 -6.98 -21.87
C THR A 24 14.24 -7.69 -23.01
N LYS A 25 14.31 -9.02 -23.02
CA LYS A 25 13.53 -9.86 -23.94
C LYS A 25 12.38 -10.53 -23.18
N MET A 26 11.20 -10.47 -23.79
CA MET A 26 10.01 -11.12 -23.26
C MET A 26 9.38 -12.00 -24.35
N ASP A 27 9.11 -13.26 -24.03
CA ASP A 27 8.38 -14.15 -24.91
C ASP A 27 6.87 -13.91 -24.70
N ALA A 28 6.22 -13.26 -25.68
CA ALA A 28 4.79 -12.96 -25.64
C ALA A 28 3.97 -14.20 -26.05
N PHE A 29 3.97 -15.23 -25.20
CA PHE A 29 3.28 -16.48 -25.47
C PHE A 29 1.76 -16.26 -25.66
N GLY A 30 1.21 -16.86 -26.73
CA GLY A 30 -0.20 -16.71 -27.09
C GLY A 30 -0.56 -15.36 -27.73
N CYS A 31 0.43 -14.48 -27.96
CA CYS A 31 0.21 -13.22 -28.64
C CYS A 31 0.22 -13.44 -30.16
N THR A 32 -0.90 -13.15 -30.83
CA THR A 32 -1.08 -13.37 -32.27
C THR A 32 -1.11 -12.08 -33.10
N SER A 33 -0.99 -10.93 -32.45
CA SER A 33 -1.00 -9.64 -33.15
C SER A 33 0.13 -8.72 -32.68
N ARG A 34 0.69 -7.98 -33.63
CA ARG A 34 1.72 -6.97 -33.37
C ARG A 34 1.26 -5.91 -32.37
N GLY A 35 0.01 -5.44 -32.48
CA GLY A 35 -0.54 -4.44 -31.57
C GLY A 35 -0.66 -4.95 -30.12
N GLN A 36 -0.94 -6.24 -29.93
CA GLN A 36 -0.97 -6.86 -28.62
C GLN A 36 0.45 -6.95 -28.03
N ALA A 37 1.43 -7.39 -28.81
CA ALA A 37 2.83 -7.43 -28.41
C ALA A 37 3.36 -6.05 -28.02
N HIS A 38 3.03 -5.02 -28.82
CA HIS A 38 3.40 -3.64 -28.54
C HIS A 38 2.83 -3.12 -27.22
N ARG A 39 1.55 -3.37 -26.95
CA ARG A 39 0.93 -2.98 -25.67
C ARG A 39 1.54 -3.71 -24.48
N ALA A 40 1.84 -5.00 -24.62
CA ALA A 40 2.52 -5.77 -23.58
C ALA A 40 3.93 -5.20 -23.28
N GLY A 41 4.69 -4.84 -24.31
CA GLY A 41 5.99 -4.20 -24.16
C GLY A 41 5.90 -2.81 -23.48
N LEU A 42 4.93 -1.98 -23.87
CA LEU A 42 4.68 -0.69 -23.23
C LEU A 42 4.31 -0.86 -21.76
N TRP A 43 3.48 -1.85 -21.44
CA TRP A 43 3.10 -2.15 -20.06
C TRP A 43 4.31 -2.55 -19.21
N LEU A 44 5.21 -3.38 -19.77
CA LEU A 44 6.45 -3.78 -19.09
C LEU A 44 7.35 -2.57 -18.81
N ILE A 45 7.59 -1.73 -19.83
CA ILE A 45 8.40 -0.51 -19.68
C ILE A 45 7.81 0.41 -18.61
N LYS A 46 6.50 0.65 -18.63
CA LYS A 46 5.83 1.46 -17.60
C LYS A 46 5.95 0.84 -16.20
N THR A 47 5.87 -0.48 -16.10
CA THR A 47 6.06 -1.19 -14.84
C THR A 47 7.44 -0.92 -14.25
N GLU A 48 8.48 -1.12 -15.03
CA GLU A 48 9.87 -0.91 -14.60
C GLU A 48 10.17 0.56 -14.23
N LEU A 49 9.55 1.51 -14.94
CA LEU A 49 9.75 2.93 -14.69
C LEU A 49 9.00 3.47 -13.48
N LEU A 50 7.82 2.94 -13.19
CA LEU A 50 6.91 3.48 -12.16
C LEU A 50 6.91 2.65 -10.87
N GLU A 51 7.02 1.33 -10.97
CA GLU A 51 6.97 0.41 -9.83
C GLU A 51 8.38 0.01 -9.39
N THR A 52 9.13 0.99 -8.88
CA THR A 52 10.56 0.84 -8.57
C THR A 52 10.86 0.34 -7.16
N GLN A 53 9.85 0.19 -6.30
CA GLN A 53 10.05 -0.14 -4.90
C GLN A 53 9.37 -1.46 -4.54
N THR A 54 10.11 -2.27 -3.80
CA THR A 54 9.62 -3.49 -3.17
C THR A 54 9.74 -3.32 -1.66
N VAL A 55 8.78 -3.84 -0.92
CA VAL A 55 8.78 -3.86 0.54
C VAL A 55 8.56 -5.28 1.05
N ASP A 56 9.27 -5.60 2.11
CA ASP A 56 9.13 -6.86 2.84
C ASP A 56 8.86 -6.53 4.31
N PHE A 57 7.81 -7.10 4.86
CA PHE A 57 7.44 -6.91 6.26
C PHE A 57 6.69 -8.11 6.81
N SER A 58 6.62 -8.22 8.14
CA SER A 58 5.86 -9.27 8.82
C SER A 58 4.69 -8.68 9.58
N VAL A 59 3.57 -9.38 9.54
CA VAL A 59 2.33 -9.04 10.24
C VAL A 59 1.83 -10.24 11.04
N GLY A 60 0.93 -10.00 11.99
CA GLY A 60 0.27 -11.06 12.74
C GLY A 60 -0.84 -11.75 11.94
N ALA A 61 -1.89 -12.21 12.62
CA ALA A 61 -3.03 -12.91 12.02
C ALA A 61 -3.80 -12.07 10.99
N GLU A 62 -3.66 -10.75 11.01
CA GLU A 62 -4.19 -9.85 9.99
C GLU A 62 -3.65 -10.15 8.57
N GLY A 63 -2.48 -10.77 8.47
CA GLY A 63 -1.90 -11.20 7.20
C GLY A 63 -2.73 -12.24 6.44
N LEU A 64 -3.56 -13.01 7.16
CA LEU A 64 -4.48 -14.01 6.57
C LEU A 64 -5.58 -13.39 5.70
N ARG A 65 -5.81 -12.10 5.79
CA ARG A 65 -6.87 -11.41 5.04
C ARG A 65 -6.44 -11.01 3.65
N HIS A 66 -5.13 -10.96 3.41
CA HIS A 66 -4.56 -10.59 2.13
C HIS A 66 -4.30 -11.81 1.27
N VAL A 67 -4.46 -11.65 -0.02
CA VAL A 67 -4.07 -12.63 -1.03
C VAL A 67 -3.10 -12.00 -2.03
N PRO A 68 -2.23 -12.79 -2.66
CA PRO A 68 -1.41 -12.27 -3.76
C PRO A 68 -2.27 -11.62 -4.85
N GLY A 69 -1.93 -10.39 -5.23
CA GLY A 69 -2.70 -9.55 -6.14
C GLY A 69 -3.45 -8.41 -5.47
N ASP A 70 -3.71 -8.47 -4.17
CA ASP A 70 -4.37 -7.38 -3.44
C ASP A 70 -3.51 -6.13 -3.42
N VAL A 71 -4.18 -4.97 -3.53
CA VAL A 71 -3.54 -3.68 -3.31
C VAL A 71 -3.72 -3.30 -1.85
N ILE A 72 -2.59 -3.15 -1.16
CA ILE A 72 -2.50 -2.83 0.25
C ILE A 72 -1.92 -1.45 0.46
N GLU A 73 -2.33 -0.82 1.53
CA GLU A 73 -1.82 0.48 1.94
C GLU A 73 -0.79 0.28 3.06
N ILE A 74 0.42 0.79 2.87
CA ILE A 74 1.51 0.70 3.84
C ILE A 74 1.77 2.06 4.46
N CYS A 75 1.69 2.11 5.80
CA CYS A 75 2.08 3.25 6.60
C CYS A 75 3.52 3.04 7.09
N ASP A 76 4.42 3.88 6.62
CA ASP A 76 5.85 3.81 6.93
C ASP A 76 6.25 5.05 7.73
N ASP A 77 6.62 4.84 8.99
CA ASP A 77 6.99 5.91 9.93
C ASP A 77 8.26 6.64 9.47
N ASP A 78 9.22 5.93 8.92
CA ASP A 78 10.49 6.52 8.45
C ASP A 78 10.26 7.45 7.26
N TYR A 79 9.32 7.09 6.37
CA TYR A 79 8.96 7.92 5.23
C TYR A 79 8.15 9.15 5.66
N ALA A 80 7.29 9.00 6.65
CA ALA A 80 6.46 10.08 7.15
C ALA A 80 7.22 11.06 8.06
N GLY A 81 8.32 10.62 8.65
CA GLY A 81 9.04 11.35 9.70
C GLY A 81 8.27 11.47 11.02
N ILE A 82 7.15 10.79 11.14
CA ILE A 82 6.29 10.72 12.33
C ILE A 82 5.63 9.34 12.40
N SER A 83 5.17 8.96 13.58
CA SER A 83 4.40 7.71 13.74
C SER A 83 3.09 7.77 12.96
N THR A 84 2.93 6.85 12.02
CA THR A 84 1.76 6.77 11.13
C THR A 84 0.90 5.54 11.35
N GLY A 85 1.29 4.63 12.23
CA GLY A 85 0.53 3.42 12.56
C GLY A 85 0.92 2.79 13.89
N GLY A 86 0.05 1.93 14.40
CA GLY A 86 0.27 1.24 15.67
C GLY A 86 -0.97 0.50 16.17
N ARG A 87 -1.09 0.38 17.50
CA ARG A 87 -2.19 -0.31 18.19
C ARG A 87 -2.97 0.66 19.08
N VAL A 88 -4.27 0.45 19.17
CA VAL A 88 -5.13 1.15 20.12
C VAL A 88 -4.96 0.53 21.50
N LEU A 89 -4.65 1.32 22.52
CA LEU A 89 -4.52 0.86 23.91
C LEU A 89 -5.84 0.90 24.67
N ALA A 90 -6.69 1.87 24.35
CA ALA A 90 -8.01 1.98 24.99
C ALA A 90 -9.00 2.72 24.09
N VAL A 91 -10.27 2.38 24.22
CA VAL A 91 -11.38 3.00 23.49
C VAL A 91 -12.43 3.52 24.46
N ASN A 92 -12.78 4.80 24.35
CA ASN A 92 -13.92 5.39 25.03
C ASN A 92 -14.96 5.83 23.99
N SER A 93 -15.99 5.00 23.82
CA SER A 93 -17.05 5.23 22.83
C SER A 93 -17.94 6.42 23.18
N GLN A 94 -18.13 6.74 24.47
CA GLN A 94 -18.96 7.85 24.91
C GLN A 94 -18.32 9.20 24.57
N THR A 95 -17.02 9.34 24.82
CA THR A 95 -16.26 10.55 24.50
C THR A 95 -15.67 10.54 23.10
N ARG A 96 -15.80 9.41 22.38
CA ARG A 96 -15.22 9.15 21.06
C ARG A 96 -13.71 9.36 21.06
N THR A 97 -13.04 8.87 22.10
CA THR A 97 -11.61 9.03 22.31
C THR A 97 -10.89 7.68 22.22
N LEU A 98 -9.85 7.62 21.44
CA LEU A 98 -8.93 6.50 21.32
C LEU A 98 -7.64 6.87 22.03
N THR A 99 -7.07 5.95 22.79
CA THR A 99 -5.70 6.07 23.32
C THR A 99 -4.80 5.22 22.45
N LEU A 100 -3.76 5.83 21.87
CA LEU A 100 -2.82 5.17 20.97
C LEU A 100 -1.55 4.72 21.72
N ASP A 101 -0.84 3.77 21.16
CA ASP A 101 0.44 3.27 21.66
C ASP A 101 1.64 4.17 21.33
N ARG A 102 1.44 5.12 20.42
CA ARG A 102 2.47 6.06 19.96
C ARG A 102 1.92 7.46 19.86
N GLU A 103 2.77 8.44 20.12
CA GLU A 103 2.42 9.85 19.99
C GLU A 103 2.27 10.23 18.52
N ILE A 104 1.21 10.97 18.22
CA ILE A 104 0.97 11.55 16.92
C ILE A 104 0.91 13.06 17.00
N THR A 105 1.31 13.73 15.93
CA THR A 105 1.22 15.17 15.77
C THR A 105 0.33 15.48 14.56
N LEU A 106 -0.68 16.30 14.76
CA LEU A 106 -1.52 16.75 13.64
C LEU A 106 -0.83 17.86 12.85
N PRO A 107 -0.95 17.84 11.51
CA PRO A 107 -0.52 18.95 10.69
C PRO A 107 -1.34 20.22 11.01
N SER A 108 -0.74 21.39 10.80
CA SER A 108 -1.37 22.69 11.07
C SER A 108 -2.57 23.01 10.15
N SER A 109 -2.74 22.28 9.07
CA SER A 109 -3.81 22.47 8.08
C SER A 109 -4.20 21.15 7.40
N GLY A 110 -5.46 21.09 6.95
CA GLY A 110 -6.03 19.94 6.27
C GLY A 110 -6.71 18.95 7.24
N THR A 111 -7.48 18.04 6.67
CA THR A 111 -8.20 16.99 7.41
C THR A 111 -7.33 15.76 7.56
N THR A 112 -7.07 15.36 8.81
CA THR A 112 -6.39 14.11 9.12
C THR A 112 -7.43 13.02 9.35
N LEU A 113 -7.23 11.88 8.71
CA LEU A 113 -8.05 10.69 8.93
C LEU A 113 -7.23 9.64 9.69
N ILE A 114 -7.90 8.87 10.53
CA ILE A 114 -7.36 7.66 11.13
C ILE A 114 -8.13 6.46 10.58
N SER A 115 -7.42 5.51 10.03
CA SER A 115 -7.95 4.24 9.55
C SER A 115 -7.92 3.23 10.69
N LEU A 116 -9.03 2.59 10.96
CA LEU A 116 -9.23 1.58 11.99
C LEU A 116 -9.79 0.32 11.35
N VAL A 117 -9.59 -0.82 11.96
CA VAL A 117 -10.21 -2.07 11.52
C VAL A 117 -11.44 -2.33 12.35
N ASP A 118 -12.61 -2.46 11.72
CA ASP A 118 -13.88 -2.76 12.39
C ASP A 118 -14.00 -4.21 12.87
N GLY A 119 -15.06 -4.56 13.56
CA GLY A 119 -15.30 -5.92 14.07
C GLY A 119 -15.49 -6.99 12.98
N SER A 120 -15.78 -6.57 11.75
CA SER A 120 -15.83 -7.44 10.57
C SER A 120 -14.47 -7.52 9.87
N GLY A 121 -13.51 -6.70 10.35
CA GLY A 121 -12.16 -6.59 9.89
C GLY A 121 -11.98 -5.73 8.65
N ASN A 122 -12.94 -4.91 8.30
CA ASN A 122 -12.80 -3.97 7.19
C ASN A 122 -12.12 -2.68 7.66
N PRO A 123 -11.26 -2.07 6.84
CA PRO A 123 -10.69 -0.78 7.16
C PRO A 123 -11.76 0.32 7.05
N VAL A 124 -11.90 1.09 8.12
CA VAL A 124 -12.81 2.24 8.19
C VAL A 124 -12.02 3.48 8.55
N SER A 125 -12.05 4.50 7.68
CA SER A 125 -11.42 5.79 7.96
C SER A 125 -12.41 6.72 8.67
N VAL A 126 -11.93 7.35 9.74
CA VAL A 126 -12.69 8.34 10.53
C VAL A 126 -11.85 9.61 10.69
N GLU A 127 -12.52 10.75 10.84
CA GLU A 127 -11.86 12.04 10.96
C GLU A 127 -11.33 12.26 12.39
N VAL A 128 -10.10 12.71 12.50
CA VAL A 128 -9.48 13.14 13.75
C VAL A 128 -9.90 14.58 14.04
N GLN A 129 -10.57 14.80 15.17
CA GLN A 129 -11.04 16.12 15.60
C GLN A 129 -10.01 16.86 16.45
N SER A 130 -9.34 16.16 17.36
CA SER A 130 -8.30 16.72 18.21
C SER A 130 -7.39 15.64 18.77
N VAL A 131 -6.19 16.04 19.18
CA VAL A 131 -5.23 15.20 19.89
C VAL A 131 -4.87 15.87 21.20
N THR A 132 -4.86 15.11 22.28
CA THR A 132 -4.45 15.55 23.62
C THR A 132 -3.28 14.71 24.07
N ASP A 133 -2.22 15.37 24.57
CA ASP A 133 -0.99 14.72 25.04
C ASP A 133 -0.33 13.79 24.00
N GLY A 134 -0.56 14.05 22.71
CA GLY A 134 -0.04 13.22 21.60
C GLY A 134 -0.66 11.83 21.49
N LEU A 135 -1.22 11.28 22.54
CA LEU A 135 -1.69 9.87 22.64
C LEU A 135 -3.20 9.71 22.57
N LYS A 136 -3.96 10.71 23.04
CA LYS A 136 -5.43 10.65 23.09
C LYS A 136 -6.03 11.36 21.89
N VAL A 137 -6.65 10.58 21.03
CA VAL A 137 -7.20 11.04 19.75
C VAL A 137 -8.73 11.03 19.85
N LYS A 138 -9.34 12.22 19.70
CA LYS A 138 -10.78 12.35 19.56
C LYS A 138 -11.18 12.25 18.10
N VAL A 139 -12.09 11.35 17.79
CA VAL A 139 -12.59 11.09 16.43
C VAL A 139 -14.05 11.51 16.27
N ASN A 140 -14.49 11.71 15.04
CA ASN A 140 -15.90 12.07 14.77
C ASN A 140 -16.85 10.93 15.12
N ARG A 141 -16.42 9.67 14.98
CA ARG A 141 -17.16 8.46 15.42
C ARG A 141 -16.18 7.33 15.71
N VAL A 142 -16.56 6.40 16.55
CA VAL A 142 -15.82 5.14 16.77
C VAL A 142 -16.57 4.05 15.98
N PRO A 143 -15.90 3.38 15.01
CA PRO A 143 -16.51 2.26 14.28
C PRO A 143 -16.82 1.09 15.21
N ASP A 144 -17.86 0.33 14.88
CA ASP A 144 -18.26 -0.84 15.67
C ASP A 144 -17.16 -1.91 15.65
N GLY A 145 -16.89 -2.50 16.81
CA GLY A 145 -15.87 -3.55 16.96
C GLY A 145 -14.44 -3.05 17.11
N VAL A 146 -14.19 -1.74 17.07
CA VAL A 146 -12.89 -1.17 17.44
C VAL A 146 -12.72 -1.29 18.96
N ALA A 147 -11.66 -1.98 19.35
CA ALA A 147 -11.35 -2.29 20.75
C ALA A 147 -9.85 -2.13 21.02
N GLU A 148 -9.46 -2.46 22.24
CA GLU A 148 -8.04 -2.57 22.62
C GLU A 148 -7.32 -3.53 21.67
N TYR A 149 -6.10 -3.16 21.30
CA TYR A 149 -5.23 -3.82 20.31
C TYR A 149 -5.69 -3.76 18.84
N SER A 150 -6.81 -3.08 18.52
CA SER A 150 -7.13 -2.79 17.13
C SER A 150 -5.99 -2.02 16.45
N VAL A 151 -5.75 -2.33 15.17
CA VAL A 151 -4.75 -1.62 14.36
C VAL A 151 -5.26 -0.24 13.98
N TRP A 152 -4.39 0.75 14.02
CA TRP A 152 -4.67 2.06 13.47
C TRP A 152 -3.60 2.49 12.47
N GLY A 153 -4.00 3.29 11.48
CA GLY A 153 -3.10 3.94 10.53
C GLY A 153 -3.54 5.39 10.29
N LEU A 154 -2.60 6.31 10.26
CA LEU A 154 -2.87 7.74 10.09
C LEU A 154 -2.79 8.14 8.61
N LYS A 155 -3.84 8.83 8.13
CA LYS A 155 -3.92 9.40 6.79
C LYS A 155 -3.75 10.90 6.86
N LEU A 156 -2.53 11.38 6.56
CA LEU A 156 -2.20 12.79 6.60
C LEU A 156 -2.56 13.47 5.26
N PRO A 157 -3.08 14.72 5.29
CA PRO A 157 -3.45 15.44 4.07
C PRO A 157 -2.24 15.75 3.17
N THR A 158 -1.04 15.80 3.75
CA THR A 158 0.22 16.13 3.05
C THR A 158 1.01 14.89 2.59
N LEU A 159 0.66 13.71 3.07
CA LEU A 159 1.34 12.46 2.71
C LEU A 159 0.45 11.65 1.77
N ARG A 160 0.94 11.41 0.55
CA ARG A 160 0.34 10.40 -0.32
C ARG A 160 0.57 9.03 0.32
N GLN A 161 -0.52 8.31 0.53
CA GLN A 161 -0.44 6.92 0.94
C GLN A 161 0.29 6.12 -0.13
N ARG A 162 1.15 5.22 0.30
CA ARG A 162 1.89 4.35 -0.60
C ARG A 162 1.11 3.06 -0.78
N LEU A 163 0.65 2.86 -2.00
CA LEU A 163 -0.03 1.63 -2.38
C LEU A 163 0.98 0.60 -2.89
N PHE A 164 0.82 -0.62 -2.45
CA PHE A 164 1.64 -1.74 -2.88
C PHE A 164 0.74 -2.91 -3.26
N ARG A 165 1.12 -3.62 -4.30
CA ARG A 165 0.47 -4.86 -4.71
C ARG A 165 1.18 -6.02 -4.02
N CYS A 166 0.46 -6.79 -3.24
CA CYS A 166 0.96 -8.00 -2.61
C CYS A 166 1.38 -9.02 -3.67
N VAL A 167 2.62 -9.48 -3.61
CA VAL A 167 3.19 -10.47 -4.54
C VAL A 167 3.20 -11.85 -3.92
N SER A 168 3.61 -11.93 -2.65
CA SER A 168 3.67 -13.21 -1.94
C SER A 168 3.34 -13.03 -0.46
N ILE A 169 2.76 -14.08 0.11
CA ILE A 169 2.50 -14.23 1.54
C ILE A 169 3.03 -15.59 1.95
N ARG A 170 3.81 -15.62 3.01
CA ARG A 170 4.36 -16.85 3.58
C ARG A 170 4.21 -16.86 5.09
N GLU A 171 3.74 -17.94 5.65
CA GLU A 171 3.72 -18.17 7.10
C GLU A 171 5.14 -18.43 7.60
N ASN A 172 5.49 -17.80 8.70
CA ASN A 172 6.74 -17.99 9.43
C ASN A 172 6.53 -19.00 10.57
N ASP A 173 7.62 -19.58 11.07
CA ASP A 173 7.59 -20.58 12.16
C ASP A 173 7.05 -20.01 13.49
N ASP A 174 7.04 -18.70 13.66
CA ASP A 174 6.54 -17.99 14.84
C ASP A 174 5.05 -17.61 14.76
N GLY A 175 4.34 -18.05 13.71
CA GLY A 175 2.93 -17.74 13.47
C GLY A 175 2.67 -16.33 12.94
N THR A 176 3.71 -15.61 12.51
CA THR A 176 3.58 -14.39 11.74
C THR A 176 3.54 -14.67 10.24
N TYR A 177 3.15 -13.68 9.45
CA TYR A 177 3.06 -13.78 7.99
C TYR A 177 4.01 -12.78 7.35
N ALA A 178 5.01 -13.27 6.62
CA ALA A 178 5.89 -12.47 5.81
C ALA A 178 5.19 -12.10 4.50
N ILE A 179 5.09 -10.80 4.23
CA ILE A 179 4.47 -10.24 3.03
C ILE A 179 5.54 -9.53 2.21
N THR A 180 5.63 -9.89 0.93
CA THR A 180 6.39 -9.15 -0.07
C THR A 180 5.40 -8.42 -0.97
N ALA A 181 5.60 -7.12 -1.14
CA ALA A 181 4.74 -6.30 -1.99
C ALA A 181 5.56 -5.34 -2.85
N VAL A 182 5.07 -5.05 -4.05
CA VAL A 182 5.67 -4.14 -5.03
C VAL A 182 4.82 -2.89 -5.12
N GLN A 183 5.45 -1.74 -5.25
CA GLN A 183 4.77 -0.46 -5.43
C GLN A 183 3.68 -0.56 -6.50
N HIS A 184 2.50 -0.05 -6.17
CA HIS A 184 1.37 0.02 -7.10
C HIS A 184 1.10 1.47 -7.47
N VAL A 185 1.06 1.74 -8.77
CA VAL A 185 0.78 3.05 -9.34
C VAL A 185 -0.51 2.97 -10.16
N PRO A 186 -1.64 3.54 -9.65
CA PRO A 186 -2.95 3.43 -10.32
C PRO A 186 -2.96 4.00 -11.75
N GLU A 187 -2.13 5.00 -12.05
CA GLU A 187 -2.04 5.64 -13.36
C GLU A 187 -1.48 4.72 -14.47
N LYS A 188 -1.02 3.53 -14.10
CA LYS A 188 -0.51 2.53 -15.03
C LYS A 188 -1.63 1.68 -15.66
N GLU A 189 -2.76 1.50 -14.97
CA GLU A 189 -3.87 0.63 -15.38
C GLU A 189 -4.76 1.22 -16.48
#